data_11131fd74dcc76b6db15aa46c8bf1547
#
_entry.id   11131fd74dcc76b6db15aa46c8bf1547
#
_cell.length_a   1.000
_cell.length_b   1.000
_cell.length_c   1.000
_cell.angle_alpha   90.00
_cell.angle_beta   90.00
_cell.angle_gamma   90.00
#
_symmetry.space_group_name_H-M   'P 1'
#
loop_
_entity.id
_entity.type
_entity.pdbx_description
1 polymer ?
#
loop_
_entity_poly.entity_id
_entity_poly.type
_entity_poly.pdbx_seq_one_letter_code
_entity_poly.pdbx_strand_id
1 'polypeptide(L)'
;MSYEAVIGLEVHAQLLTGSKIFCGCRAAFGAPPNSQACPVCLGMPGVLPVLNRRAVEFAIKTAIALDCEIASWCRFARKHYFYPDMPKNYQISQYELPLARRGAIEFPIDGSITRVRIHRVHLEEDVGKLLHAGAFQDAEVSFVDFNRSGVPLMEIVSEPDLRDPDEAAEYLRQLRAILVYLEVCDGNMEEGSLRCDANVSVRRAGSEELGVKAEIKNMNSFKHVQKALAFEIERQVRVLEAGGRIVQETRLWDADKEMTAPMRSKEYAHDYRYFPEPDLAPLAVGKEWVDRVRATMPELPLARRARFGREYGIPDYDAAVLTASKALADYFEQVVTAGPEPKAASNWVMVELLRLLNRDGREIADSPIAPTELAALLQLLTRGTISGKIAKTVFEEMYRTGRPAATIVQEQGLTQISDQDALLRLIEEVLAQHPGPVADYRKGKVQSFTFLVGAVMKASRGKANPQLINELLRSRLGAGAAGGSR
;
A
#
# COMPACT_ATOMS: atom_id res chain seq x y z
N MET A 1 27.46 26.13 -11.98
CA MET A 1 26.80 26.60 -10.74
C MET A 1 25.88 25.46 -10.29
N SER A 2 25.84 25.11 -9.02
CA SER A 2 24.91 24.06 -8.54
C SER A 2 23.51 24.65 -8.32
N TYR A 3 22.51 23.92 -8.76
CA TYR A 3 21.10 24.20 -8.51
C TYR A 3 20.52 23.18 -7.56
N GLU A 4 19.51 23.53 -6.80
CA GLU A 4 18.68 22.63 -6.02
C GLU A 4 17.22 22.73 -6.44
N ALA A 5 16.52 21.60 -6.42
CA ALA A 5 15.10 21.56 -6.71
C ALA A 5 14.28 21.99 -5.48
N VAL A 6 13.11 22.57 -5.72
CA VAL A 6 12.09 22.88 -4.73
C VAL A 6 10.76 22.36 -5.25
N ILE A 7 10.22 21.37 -4.54
CA ILE A 7 9.05 20.60 -4.99
C ILE A 7 7.96 20.67 -3.94
N GLY A 8 6.75 20.97 -4.37
CA GLY A 8 5.50 20.85 -3.60
C GLY A 8 4.48 20.02 -4.36
N LEU A 9 3.69 19.24 -3.64
CA LEU A 9 2.72 18.31 -4.21
C LEU A 9 1.29 18.67 -3.77
N GLU A 10 0.37 18.53 -4.71
CA GLU A 10 -1.07 18.63 -4.50
C GLU A 10 -1.69 17.26 -4.78
N VAL A 11 -2.20 16.61 -3.75
CA VAL A 11 -2.73 15.25 -3.84
C VAL A 11 -4.24 15.27 -3.65
N HIS A 12 -4.96 14.76 -4.64
CA HIS A 12 -6.41 14.64 -4.63
C HIS A 12 -6.79 13.19 -4.36
N ALA A 13 -7.61 12.95 -3.35
CA ALA A 13 -8.09 11.63 -2.96
C ALA A 13 -9.62 11.58 -2.99
N GLN A 14 -10.19 10.74 -3.83
CA GLN A 14 -11.63 10.44 -3.80
C GLN A 14 -11.94 9.63 -2.54
N LEU A 15 -12.97 10.06 -1.80
CA LEU A 15 -13.32 9.45 -0.52
C LEU A 15 -14.28 8.28 -0.71
N LEU A 16 -14.04 7.18 -0.02
CA LEU A 16 -14.83 5.94 -0.02
C LEU A 16 -16.17 6.12 0.73
N THR A 17 -16.98 7.07 0.29
CA THR A 17 -18.32 7.29 0.81
C THR A 17 -19.37 6.56 -0.03
N GLY A 18 -20.45 6.13 0.59
CA GLY A 18 -21.56 5.48 -0.15
C GLY A 18 -22.33 6.43 -1.06
N SER A 19 -22.30 7.73 -0.77
CA SER A 19 -22.97 8.78 -1.54
C SER A 19 -22.06 9.96 -1.83
N LYS A 20 -22.43 10.77 -2.82
CA LYS A 20 -21.73 12.00 -3.20
C LYS A 20 -21.67 13.01 -2.06
N ILE A 21 -20.83 14.06 -2.22
CA ILE A 21 -20.58 15.02 -1.14
C ILE A 21 -21.80 15.89 -0.80
N PHE A 22 -22.62 16.22 -1.78
CA PHE A 22 -23.74 17.15 -1.60
C PHE A 22 -25.10 16.59 -2.00
N CYS A 23 -25.18 15.29 -2.37
CA CYS A 23 -26.45 14.63 -2.74
C CYS A 23 -26.43 13.14 -2.39
N GLY A 24 -27.58 12.48 -2.54
CA GLY A 24 -27.74 11.04 -2.26
C GLY A 24 -27.32 10.10 -3.41
N CYS A 25 -26.83 10.60 -4.54
CA CYS A 25 -26.35 9.74 -5.61
C CYS A 25 -25.21 8.85 -5.14
N ARG A 26 -25.16 7.63 -5.67
CA ARG A 26 -24.09 6.69 -5.37
C ARG A 26 -22.75 7.23 -5.90
N ALA A 27 -21.67 7.00 -5.14
CA ALA A 27 -20.31 7.40 -5.50
C ALA A 27 -19.45 6.18 -5.90
N ALA A 28 -20.01 5.25 -6.68
CA ALA A 28 -19.33 4.02 -7.08
C ALA A 28 -18.70 4.18 -8.47
N PHE A 29 -17.47 3.66 -8.63
CA PHE A 29 -16.77 3.57 -9.91
C PHE A 29 -17.40 2.50 -10.82
N GLY A 30 -17.28 2.66 -12.17
CA GLY A 30 -17.61 1.63 -13.16
C GLY A 30 -19.10 1.51 -13.52
N ALA A 31 -19.97 2.40 -13.02
CA ALA A 31 -21.37 2.42 -13.43
C ALA A 31 -21.54 2.93 -14.88
N PRO A 32 -22.63 2.55 -15.59
CA PRO A 32 -22.92 3.10 -16.93
C PRO A 32 -22.91 4.63 -16.93
N PRO A 33 -22.40 5.29 -17.98
CA PRO A 33 -22.31 6.75 -18.03
C PRO A 33 -23.62 7.46 -17.68
N ASN A 34 -23.53 8.50 -16.86
CA ASN A 34 -24.65 9.35 -16.41
C ASN A 34 -25.77 8.63 -15.64
N SER A 35 -25.53 7.39 -15.17
CA SER A 35 -26.53 6.63 -14.39
C SER A 35 -26.56 7.01 -12.91
N GLN A 36 -25.53 7.73 -12.42
CA GLN A 36 -25.39 8.19 -11.03
C GLN A 36 -25.39 9.72 -10.95
N ALA A 37 -26.33 10.35 -11.62
CA ALA A 37 -26.49 11.80 -11.65
C ALA A 37 -27.91 12.20 -11.25
N CYS A 38 -28.06 13.32 -10.55
CA CYS A 38 -29.34 13.88 -10.14
C CYS A 38 -29.34 15.42 -10.34
N PRO A 39 -30.49 16.09 -10.24
CA PRO A 39 -30.56 17.55 -10.37
C PRO A 39 -29.56 18.30 -9.47
N VAL A 40 -29.27 17.80 -8.26
CA VAL A 40 -28.33 18.46 -7.33
C VAL A 40 -26.91 18.44 -7.87
N CYS A 41 -26.36 17.26 -8.20
CA CYS A 41 -24.98 17.18 -8.70
C CYS A 41 -24.82 17.74 -10.13
N LEU A 42 -25.93 17.90 -10.87
CA LEU A 42 -25.97 18.60 -12.15
C LEU A 42 -26.18 20.12 -12.01
N GLY A 43 -26.41 20.61 -10.80
CA GLY A 43 -26.59 22.05 -10.55
C GLY A 43 -27.81 22.65 -11.21
N MET A 44 -28.91 21.93 -11.32
CA MET A 44 -30.14 22.46 -11.92
C MET A 44 -30.74 23.57 -11.05
N PRO A 45 -31.47 24.52 -11.65
CA PRO A 45 -32.09 25.61 -10.89
C PRO A 45 -33.00 25.12 -9.75
N GLY A 46 -32.84 25.73 -8.57
CA GLY A 46 -33.65 25.46 -7.39
C GLY A 46 -33.16 24.30 -6.49
N VAL A 47 -32.06 23.64 -6.83
CA VAL A 47 -31.48 22.58 -5.99
C VAL A 47 -30.62 23.18 -4.86
N LEU A 48 -30.55 22.47 -3.73
CA LEU A 48 -29.70 22.85 -2.60
C LEU A 48 -28.76 21.68 -2.23
N PRO A 49 -27.47 21.93 -1.96
CA PRO A 49 -26.52 20.94 -1.51
C PRO A 49 -26.78 20.52 -0.06
N VAL A 50 -26.53 19.25 0.27
CA VAL A 50 -26.54 18.74 1.64
C VAL A 50 -25.23 18.01 1.91
N LEU A 51 -24.42 18.54 2.84
CA LEU A 51 -23.08 18.05 3.12
C LEU A 51 -23.09 16.62 3.68
N ASN A 52 -22.30 15.74 3.08
CA ASN A 52 -22.08 14.37 3.53
C ASN A 52 -21.22 14.33 4.79
N ARG A 53 -21.81 13.95 5.92
CA ARG A 53 -21.12 13.84 7.21
C ARG A 53 -19.92 12.87 7.14
N ARG A 54 -20.02 11.76 6.43
CA ARG A 54 -18.94 10.78 6.33
C ARG A 54 -17.71 11.32 5.61
N ALA A 55 -17.90 12.18 4.60
CA ALA A 55 -16.79 12.85 3.94
C ALA A 55 -16.02 13.77 4.91
N VAL A 56 -16.73 14.49 5.79
CA VAL A 56 -16.11 15.30 6.84
C VAL A 56 -15.35 14.43 7.84
N GLU A 57 -15.93 13.31 8.28
CA GLU A 57 -15.26 12.38 9.20
C GLU A 57 -13.98 11.79 8.59
N PHE A 58 -13.98 11.48 7.30
CA PHE A 58 -12.79 11.02 6.58
C PHE A 58 -11.71 12.10 6.50
N ALA A 59 -12.08 13.34 6.24
CA ALA A 59 -11.12 14.44 6.24
C ALA A 59 -10.56 14.73 7.64
N ILE A 60 -11.38 14.61 8.70
CA ILE A 60 -10.91 14.71 10.09
C ILE A 60 -9.92 13.57 10.41
N LYS A 61 -10.23 12.33 10.02
CA LYS A 61 -9.30 11.18 10.19
C LYS A 61 -7.95 11.46 9.54
N THR A 62 -7.98 11.93 8.29
CA THR A 62 -6.75 12.26 7.56
C THR A 62 -5.99 13.39 8.22
N ALA A 63 -6.67 14.46 8.65
CA ALA A 63 -6.05 15.57 9.35
C ALA A 63 -5.37 15.14 10.66
N ILE A 64 -6.00 14.22 11.43
CA ILE A 64 -5.40 13.64 12.63
C ILE A 64 -4.15 12.84 12.29
N ALA A 65 -4.21 11.99 11.25
CA ALA A 65 -3.09 11.14 10.83
C ALA A 65 -1.88 11.94 10.31
N LEU A 66 -2.14 13.13 9.76
CA LEU A 66 -1.13 14.06 9.25
C LEU A 66 -0.70 15.10 10.29
N ASP A 67 -1.10 14.92 11.56
CA ASP A 67 -0.81 15.86 12.67
C ASP A 67 -1.19 17.32 12.35
N CYS A 68 -2.31 17.52 11.64
CA CYS A 68 -2.79 18.83 11.25
C CYS A 68 -3.57 19.50 12.38
N GLU A 69 -3.51 20.82 12.42
CA GLU A 69 -4.41 21.64 13.21
C GLU A 69 -5.79 21.69 12.55
N ILE A 70 -6.79 21.09 13.21
CA ILE A 70 -8.17 21.06 12.73
C ILE A 70 -8.88 22.33 13.17
N ALA A 71 -9.48 23.04 12.20
CA ALA A 71 -10.24 24.26 12.49
C ALA A 71 -11.52 23.94 13.28
N SER A 72 -11.85 24.76 14.28
CA SER A 72 -13.11 24.62 15.02
C SER A 72 -14.35 24.92 14.17
N TRP A 73 -14.16 25.64 13.08
CA TRP A 73 -15.15 25.83 12.02
C TRP A 73 -14.44 26.10 10.69
N CYS A 74 -15.07 25.67 9.60
CA CYS A 74 -14.60 25.90 8.25
C CYS A 74 -15.76 26.25 7.32
N ARG A 75 -15.47 26.72 6.12
CA ARG A 75 -16.48 27.21 5.19
C ARG A 75 -16.17 26.77 3.78
N PHE A 76 -17.20 26.36 3.06
CA PHE A 76 -17.11 26.14 1.64
C PHE A 76 -17.19 27.44 0.85
N ALA A 77 -16.57 27.45 -0.31
CA ALA A 77 -16.54 28.55 -1.27
C ALA A 77 -16.82 28.02 -2.66
N ARG A 78 -17.27 28.88 -3.54
CA ARG A 78 -17.41 28.59 -4.97
C ARG A 78 -16.13 28.98 -5.69
N LYS A 79 -15.52 28.01 -6.39
CA LYS A 79 -14.41 28.18 -7.31
C LYS A 79 -14.98 28.20 -8.73
N HIS A 80 -15.05 29.38 -9.33
CA HIS A 80 -15.70 29.55 -10.62
C HIS A 80 -14.73 29.22 -11.75
N TYR A 81 -15.14 28.27 -12.60
CA TYR A 81 -14.55 28.04 -13.91
C TYR A 81 -15.55 27.39 -14.84
N PHE A 82 -15.45 27.72 -16.14
CA PHE A 82 -16.41 27.27 -17.15
C PHE A 82 -15.76 26.17 -17.98
N TYR A 83 -16.19 24.95 -17.74
CA TYR A 83 -15.72 23.80 -18.50
C TYR A 83 -16.85 22.77 -18.65
N PRO A 84 -16.90 21.97 -19.74
CA PRO A 84 -18.00 21.04 -19.99
C PRO A 84 -18.26 20.02 -18.89
N ASP A 85 -17.22 19.61 -18.14
CA ASP A 85 -17.32 18.65 -17.03
C ASP A 85 -17.79 19.27 -15.70
N MET A 86 -17.96 20.60 -15.67
CA MET A 86 -18.46 21.35 -14.51
C MET A 86 -19.86 21.92 -14.80
N PRO A 87 -20.94 21.14 -14.53
CA PRO A 87 -22.29 21.49 -14.96
C PRO A 87 -22.85 22.75 -14.28
N LYS A 88 -22.34 23.09 -13.08
CA LYS A 88 -22.72 24.30 -12.33
C LYS A 88 -21.93 25.55 -12.73
N ASN A 89 -20.87 25.41 -13.53
CA ASN A 89 -19.87 26.44 -13.82
C ASN A 89 -19.07 26.92 -12.58
N TYR A 90 -19.16 26.21 -11.45
CA TYR A 90 -18.33 26.38 -10.28
C TYR A 90 -18.18 25.06 -9.54
N GLN A 91 -17.05 24.90 -8.87
CA GLN A 91 -16.76 23.79 -7.96
C GLN A 91 -16.95 24.27 -6.52
N ILE A 92 -17.67 23.52 -5.71
CA ILE A 92 -17.73 23.75 -4.27
C ILE A 92 -16.46 23.17 -3.64
N SER A 93 -15.66 24.02 -3.03
CA SER A 93 -14.36 23.70 -2.42
C SER A 93 -14.18 24.49 -1.14
N GLN A 94 -13.05 24.32 -0.43
CA GLN A 94 -12.66 25.14 0.70
C GLN A 94 -11.38 25.91 0.35
N TYR A 95 -11.37 27.21 0.44
CA TYR A 95 -10.22 28.03 0.07
C TYR A 95 -9.61 28.79 1.28
N GLU A 96 -10.30 29.84 1.76
CA GLU A 96 -9.77 30.67 2.86
C GLU A 96 -9.79 29.97 4.21
N LEU A 97 -10.79 29.13 4.44
CA LEU A 97 -11.07 28.46 5.71
C LEU A 97 -11.19 26.95 5.52
N PRO A 98 -10.08 26.28 5.19
CA PRO A 98 -10.05 24.82 5.03
C PRO A 98 -10.28 24.11 6.37
N LEU A 99 -10.61 22.83 6.28
CA LEU A 99 -10.85 21.97 7.44
C LEU A 99 -9.61 21.86 8.35
N ALA A 100 -8.41 21.76 7.78
CA ALA A 100 -7.19 21.62 8.57
C ALA A 100 -5.97 22.24 7.86
N ARG A 101 -4.95 22.57 8.66
CA ARG A 101 -3.69 23.20 8.23
C ARG A 101 -2.52 22.71 9.07
N ARG A 102 -1.29 23.01 8.62
CA ARG A 102 -0.04 22.92 9.41
C ARG A 102 0.22 21.53 10.00
N GLY A 103 0.15 20.51 9.16
CA GLY A 103 0.55 19.17 9.53
C GLY A 103 1.93 18.80 9.04
N ALA A 104 2.27 17.51 9.15
CA ALA A 104 3.49 16.94 8.56
C ALA A 104 3.36 15.43 8.34
N ILE A 105 4.16 14.92 7.39
CA ILE A 105 4.48 13.50 7.26
C ILE A 105 5.98 13.35 7.47
N GLU A 106 6.37 12.37 8.29
CA GLU A 106 7.76 11.96 8.49
C GLU A 106 7.95 10.54 7.99
N PHE A 107 9.01 10.29 7.21
CA PHE A 107 9.31 8.98 6.68
C PHE A 107 10.81 8.78 6.48
N PRO A 108 11.30 7.51 6.59
CA PRO A 108 12.70 7.20 6.34
C PRO A 108 12.98 7.15 4.84
N ILE A 109 14.07 7.77 4.41
CA ILE A 109 14.66 7.63 3.08
C ILE A 109 16.20 7.70 3.22
N ASP A 110 16.91 6.80 2.56
CA ASP A 110 18.39 6.73 2.56
C ASP A 110 19.04 6.79 3.95
N GLY A 111 18.38 6.18 4.95
CA GLY A 111 18.88 6.13 6.33
C GLY A 111 18.66 7.41 7.14
N SER A 112 18.00 8.41 6.59
CA SER A 112 17.58 9.64 7.28
C SER A 112 16.06 9.73 7.39
N ILE A 113 15.58 10.61 8.29
CA ILE A 113 14.14 10.92 8.37
C ILE A 113 13.91 12.22 7.63
N THR A 114 13.09 12.15 6.58
CA THR A 114 12.59 13.33 5.86
C THR A 114 11.25 13.75 6.45
N ARG A 115 11.11 15.06 6.72
CA ARG A 115 9.87 15.67 7.19
C ARG A 115 9.34 16.61 6.12
N VAL A 116 8.10 16.36 5.68
CA VAL A 116 7.39 17.20 4.72
C VAL A 116 6.17 17.81 5.41
N ARG A 117 6.11 19.14 5.47
CA ARG A 117 5.00 19.85 6.06
C ARG A 117 3.77 19.82 5.16
N ILE A 118 2.60 19.77 5.77
CA ILE A 118 1.31 19.88 5.09
C ILE A 118 0.79 21.31 5.26
N HIS A 119 0.60 21.99 4.15
CA HIS A 119 0.03 23.33 4.13
C HIS A 119 -1.43 23.31 4.54
N ARG A 120 -2.23 22.44 3.92
CA ARG A 120 -3.67 22.29 4.22
C ARG A 120 -4.23 20.95 3.79
N VAL A 121 -5.35 20.59 4.43
CA VAL A 121 -6.26 19.53 4.02
C VAL A 121 -7.65 20.13 3.91
N HIS A 122 -8.30 19.95 2.76
CA HIS A 122 -9.62 20.49 2.55
C HIS A 122 -10.52 19.56 1.72
N LEU A 123 -11.82 19.79 1.80
CA LEU A 123 -12.84 19.05 1.07
C LEU A 123 -13.31 19.84 -0.14
N GLU A 124 -13.60 19.14 -1.20
CA GLU A 124 -14.22 19.64 -2.41
C GLU A 124 -15.02 18.56 -3.14
N GLU A 125 -15.74 18.93 -4.17
CA GLU A 125 -16.39 17.98 -5.06
C GLU A 125 -15.53 17.68 -6.29
N ASP A 126 -15.54 16.42 -6.76
CA ASP A 126 -14.93 16.07 -8.05
C ASP A 126 -15.81 16.53 -9.22
N VAL A 127 -15.20 16.67 -10.38
CA VAL A 127 -15.87 17.11 -11.62
C VAL A 127 -16.27 15.91 -12.49
N GLY A 128 -17.05 16.11 -13.53
CA GLY A 128 -17.38 15.10 -14.53
C GLY A 128 -16.15 14.57 -15.26
N LYS A 129 -16.35 13.59 -16.15
CA LYS A 129 -15.30 13.02 -16.99
C LYS A 129 -15.58 13.33 -18.45
N LEU A 130 -14.62 13.97 -19.12
CA LEU A 130 -14.66 14.13 -20.57
C LEU A 130 -14.17 12.84 -21.24
N LEU A 131 -14.98 12.34 -22.18
CA LEU A 131 -14.68 11.17 -22.99
C LEU A 131 -14.44 11.65 -24.42
N HIS A 132 -13.19 11.54 -24.86
CA HIS A 132 -12.84 11.75 -26.25
C HIS A 132 -12.98 10.42 -27.00
N ALA A 133 -13.75 10.42 -28.08
CA ALA A 133 -13.93 9.22 -28.90
C ALA A 133 -12.58 8.84 -29.54
N GLY A 134 -11.90 7.82 -29.02
CA GLY A 134 -10.51 7.46 -29.34
C GLY A 134 -10.24 6.96 -30.77
N ALA A 135 -11.25 6.90 -31.64
CA ALA A 135 -11.09 6.54 -33.06
C ALA A 135 -11.27 7.73 -34.01
N PHE A 136 -11.63 8.89 -33.50
CA PHE A 136 -11.95 10.07 -34.30
C PHE A 136 -11.10 11.24 -33.84
N GLN A 137 -9.82 11.30 -34.27
CA GLN A 137 -8.95 12.46 -34.05
C GLN A 137 -9.55 13.77 -34.62
N ASP A 138 -10.60 13.68 -35.43
CA ASP A 138 -11.35 14.79 -36.02
C ASP A 138 -12.77 14.93 -35.46
N ALA A 139 -13.10 14.31 -34.31
CA ALA A 139 -14.44 14.39 -33.76
C ALA A 139 -14.70 15.81 -33.21
N GLU A 140 -15.62 16.52 -33.85
CA GLU A 140 -16.15 17.81 -33.38
C GLU A 140 -16.95 17.72 -32.07
N VAL A 141 -17.09 16.52 -31.49
CA VAL A 141 -17.95 16.24 -30.37
C VAL A 141 -17.21 15.50 -29.25
N SER A 142 -17.34 15.97 -28.03
CA SER A 142 -16.89 15.28 -26.80
C SER A 142 -18.11 14.84 -25.98
N PHE A 143 -18.01 13.66 -25.36
CA PHE A 143 -19.04 13.18 -24.44
C PHE A 143 -18.64 13.53 -23.00
N VAL A 144 -19.64 13.80 -22.15
CA VAL A 144 -19.44 14.07 -20.73
C VAL A 144 -20.16 13.03 -19.90
N ASP A 145 -19.43 12.39 -19.00
CA ASP A 145 -19.99 11.52 -17.98
C ASP A 145 -19.99 12.23 -16.62
N PHE A 146 -21.17 12.50 -16.08
CA PHE A 146 -21.35 13.17 -14.79
C PHE A 146 -21.44 12.22 -13.60
N ASN A 147 -21.19 10.92 -13.76
CA ASN A 147 -21.17 9.98 -12.64
C ASN A 147 -20.16 10.41 -11.57
N ARG A 148 -19.02 10.96 -11.98
CA ARG A 148 -17.98 11.47 -11.06
C ARG A 148 -18.32 12.84 -10.47
N SER A 149 -19.12 13.68 -11.15
CA SER A 149 -19.48 15.01 -10.66
C SER A 149 -20.13 14.95 -9.28
N GLY A 150 -19.56 15.63 -8.30
CA GLY A 150 -19.99 15.62 -6.91
C GLY A 150 -19.50 14.44 -6.07
N VAL A 151 -18.63 13.57 -6.58
CA VAL A 151 -17.91 12.58 -5.74
C VAL A 151 -17.06 13.33 -4.73
N PRO A 152 -17.08 12.95 -3.41
CA PRO A 152 -16.31 13.65 -2.41
C PRO A 152 -14.82 13.54 -2.70
N LEU A 153 -14.16 14.67 -2.78
CA LEU A 153 -12.74 14.80 -3.04
C LEU A 153 -12.07 15.51 -1.87
N MET A 154 -10.92 15.01 -1.46
CA MET A 154 -10.08 15.65 -0.46
C MET A 154 -8.77 16.04 -1.11
N GLU A 155 -8.41 17.31 -0.99
CA GLU A 155 -7.13 17.82 -1.46
C GLU A 155 -6.17 18.00 -0.28
N ILE A 156 -4.96 17.44 -0.43
CA ILE A 156 -3.86 17.51 0.52
C ILE A 156 -2.71 18.23 -0.17
N VAL A 157 -2.40 19.43 0.32
CA VAL A 157 -1.33 20.29 -0.25
C VAL A 157 -0.13 20.25 0.67
N SER A 158 1.04 19.87 0.16
CA SER A 158 2.30 19.97 0.89
C SER A 158 2.88 21.39 0.84
N GLU A 159 3.74 21.72 1.80
CA GLU A 159 4.72 22.80 1.62
C GLU A 159 5.79 22.36 0.62
N PRO A 160 6.53 23.30 0.01
CA PRO A 160 7.58 22.98 -0.98
C PRO A 160 8.88 22.54 -0.29
N ASP A 161 8.78 21.51 0.54
CA ASP A 161 9.88 21.00 1.36
C ASP A 161 10.72 19.90 0.68
N LEU A 162 10.19 19.28 -0.38
CA LEU A 162 10.87 18.20 -1.11
C LEU A 162 11.97 18.76 -2.01
N ARG A 163 13.09 18.04 -2.13
CA ARG A 163 14.28 18.45 -2.87
C ARG A 163 14.67 17.48 -3.97
N ASP A 164 14.14 16.27 -3.95
CA ASP A 164 14.51 15.19 -4.85
C ASP A 164 13.27 14.46 -5.39
N PRO A 165 13.25 13.96 -6.64
CA PRO A 165 12.17 13.16 -7.20
C PRO A 165 11.90 11.85 -6.42
N ASP A 166 12.93 11.24 -5.81
CA ASP A 166 12.77 10.03 -5.00
C ASP A 166 12.06 10.34 -3.68
N GLU A 167 12.38 11.47 -3.04
CA GLU A 167 11.66 11.98 -1.87
C GLU A 167 10.18 12.22 -2.19
N ALA A 168 9.88 12.81 -3.35
CA ALA A 168 8.50 13.06 -3.79
C ALA A 168 7.72 11.75 -4.01
N ALA A 169 8.35 10.75 -4.63
CA ALA A 169 7.74 9.44 -4.82
C ALA A 169 7.51 8.71 -3.48
N GLU A 170 8.45 8.82 -2.54
CA GLU A 170 8.31 8.20 -1.22
C GLU A 170 7.23 8.90 -0.38
N TYR A 171 7.19 10.22 -0.39
CA TYR A 171 6.08 10.99 0.22
C TYR A 171 4.72 10.49 -0.26
N LEU A 172 4.55 10.30 -1.57
CA LEU A 172 3.29 9.82 -2.14
C LEU A 172 2.97 8.38 -1.71
N ARG A 173 3.97 7.50 -1.60
CA ARG A 173 3.78 6.12 -1.09
C ARG A 173 3.30 6.14 0.36
N GLN A 174 3.92 6.97 1.20
CA GLN A 174 3.55 7.10 2.60
C GLN A 174 2.16 7.71 2.77
N LEU A 175 1.86 8.79 2.05
CA LEU A 175 0.53 9.40 2.07
C LEU A 175 -0.54 8.40 1.62
N ARG A 176 -0.32 7.70 0.50
CA ARG A 176 -1.24 6.64 0.04
C ARG A 176 -1.43 5.56 1.09
N ALA A 177 -0.34 5.08 1.70
CA ALA A 177 -0.42 4.06 2.74
C ALA A 177 -1.28 4.53 3.93
N ILE A 178 -1.12 5.77 4.37
CA ILE A 178 -1.95 6.38 5.42
C ILE A 178 -3.43 6.39 4.99
N LEU A 179 -3.76 6.90 3.80
CA LEU A 179 -5.15 7.01 3.32
C LEU A 179 -5.84 5.64 3.20
N VAL A 180 -5.12 4.64 2.71
CA VAL A 180 -5.63 3.26 2.59
C VAL A 180 -5.81 2.61 3.98
N TYR A 181 -4.86 2.80 4.91
CA TYR A 181 -4.99 2.32 6.29
C TYR A 181 -6.16 2.93 7.05
N LEU A 182 -6.44 4.21 6.79
CA LEU A 182 -7.60 4.90 7.34
C LEU A 182 -8.93 4.45 6.72
N GLU A 183 -8.86 3.68 5.62
CA GLU A 183 -10.03 3.27 4.82
C GLU A 183 -10.82 4.48 4.30
N VAL A 184 -10.11 5.57 3.97
CA VAL A 184 -10.72 6.80 3.46
C VAL A 184 -10.63 6.93 1.94
N CYS A 185 -9.63 6.29 1.32
CA CYS A 185 -9.39 6.25 -0.13
C CYS A 185 -8.80 4.87 -0.50
N ASP A 186 -9.07 4.36 -1.70
CA ASP A 186 -8.47 3.12 -2.20
C ASP A 186 -7.03 3.30 -2.72
N GLY A 187 -6.64 4.56 -2.96
CA GLY A 187 -5.30 4.92 -3.41
C GLY A 187 -4.96 4.47 -4.83
N ASN A 188 -5.96 4.28 -5.69
CA ASN A 188 -5.77 3.82 -7.07
C ASN A 188 -5.53 5.00 -8.01
N MET A 189 -4.26 5.16 -8.45
CA MET A 189 -3.88 6.22 -9.40
C MET A 189 -4.30 5.90 -10.84
N GLU A 190 -4.41 4.63 -11.21
CA GLU A 190 -4.78 4.22 -12.59
C GLU A 190 -6.26 4.52 -12.88
N GLU A 191 -7.13 4.31 -11.89
CA GLU A 191 -8.55 4.67 -11.97
C GLU A 191 -8.81 6.16 -11.69
N GLY A 192 -7.79 6.88 -11.16
CA GLY A 192 -7.85 8.30 -10.87
C GLY A 192 -8.55 8.64 -9.56
N SER A 193 -8.72 7.67 -8.66
CA SER A 193 -9.19 7.93 -7.29
C SER A 193 -8.12 8.57 -6.40
N LEU A 194 -6.84 8.40 -6.76
CA LEU A 194 -5.72 9.16 -6.22
C LEU A 194 -5.00 9.87 -7.38
N ARG A 195 -4.88 11.18 -7.32
CA ARG A 195 -4.20 12.00 -8.33
C ARG A 195 -3.16 12.88 -7.65
N CYS A 196 -2.10 13.23 -8.38
CA CYS A 196 -1.07 14.12 -7.91
C CYS A 196 -0.71 15.12 -8.99
N ASP A 197 -0.73 16.40 -8.64
CA ASP A 197 -0.14 17.50 -9.39
C ASP A 197 1.14 17.93 -8.66
N ALA A 198 2.21 18.23 -9.40
CA ALA A 198 3.49 18.60 -8.83
C ALA A 198 3.88 20.02 -9.24
N ASN A 199 4.22 20.85 -8.26
CA ASN A 199 4.82 22.15 -8.47
C ASN A 199 6.33 22.03 -8.29
N VAL A 200 7.12 22.39 -9.29
CA VAL A 200 8.57 22.31 -9.24
C VAL A 200 9.24 23.56 -9.74
N SER A 201 10.25 24.03 -9.02
CA SER A 201 11.17 25.07 -9.42
C SER A 201 12.61 24.69 -9.09
N VAL A 202 13.58 25.37 -9.66
CA VAL A 202 14.99 25.26 -9.29
C VAL A 202 15.51 26.61 -8.84
N ARG A 203 16.40 26.60 -7.85
CA ARG A 203 17.08 27.78 -7.33
C ARG A 203 18.57 27.51 -7.20
N ARG A 204 19.38 28.52 -7.05
CA ARG A 204 20.80 28.34 -6.76
C ARG A 204 20.95 27.66 -5.38
N ALA A 205 21.83 26.69 -5.28
CA ALA A 205 22.08 26.00 -4.04
C ALA A 205 22.47 27.01 -2.93
N GLY A 206 21.81 26.90 -1.77
CA GLY A 206 22.01 27.81 -0.65
C GLY A 206 21.25 29.15 -0.73
N SER A 207 20.45 29.39 -1.79
CA SER A 207 19.54 30.56 -1.86
C SER A 207 18.23 30.27 -1.13
N GLU A 208 17.69 31.24 -0.42
CA GLU A 208 16.35 31.18 0.15
C GLU A 208 15.26 31.61 -0.85
N GLU A 209 15.63 32.36 -1.90
CA GLU A 209 14.71 32.86 -2.91
C GLU A 209 14.21 31.72 -3.80
N LEU A 210 12.89 31.58 -3.90
CA LEU A 210 12.26 30.56 -4.74
C LEU A 210 12.39 30.93 -6.23
N GLY A 211 12.67 29.92 -7.04
CA GLY A 211 12.61 30.05 -8.50
C GLY A 211 11.17 30.10 -9.03
N VAL A 212 11.02 30.42 -10.31
CA VAL A 212 9.73 30.36 -11.00
C VAL A 212 9.31 28.90 -11.15
N LYS A 213 8.12 28.55 -10.69
CA LYS A 213 7.60 27.18 -10.71
C LYS A 213 6.93 26.83 -12.03
N ALA A 214 7.03 25.56 -12.40
CA ALA A 214 6.14 24.90 -13.35
C ALA A 214 5.24 23.91 -12.59
N GLU A 215 3.98 23.82 -13.01
CA GLU A 215 3.03 22.80 -12.54
C GLU A 215 3.04 21.62 -13.51
N ILE A 216 3.20 20.40 -13.03
CA ILE A 216 3.16 19.18 -13.85
C ILE A 216 1.90 18.41 -13.54
N LYS A 217 1.16 18.04 -14.60
CA LYS A 217 -0.08 17.26 -14.53
C LYS A 217 0.01 15.97 -15.33
N ASN A 218 -1.02 15.13 -15.23
CA ASN A 218 -1.18 13.88 -15.98
C ASN A 218 -0.18 12.77 -15.58
N MET A 219 0.16 12.70 -14.31
CA MET A 219 1.02 11.66 -13.76
C MET A 219 0.17 10.61 -13.05
N ASN A 220 0.00 9.44 -13.65
CA ASN A 220 -0.89 8.38 -13.18
C ASN A 220 -0.19 7.24 -12.43
N SER A 221 1.05 7.43 -12.01
CA SER A 221 1.80 6.52 -11.14
C SER A 221 2.92 7.26 -10.41
N PHE A 222 3.37 6.73 -9.26
CA PHE A 222 4.52 7.29 -8.52
C PHE A 222 5.79 7.35 -9.37
N LYS A 223 6.00 6.34 -10.22
CA LYS A 223 7.11 6.32 -11.18
C LYS A 223 7.02 7.44 -12.20
N HIS A 224 5.81 7.78 -12.67
CA HIS A 224 5.63 8.90 -13.59
C HIS A 224 5.86 10.24 -12.88
N VAL A 225 5.45 10.40 -11.62
CA VAL A 225 5.79 11.59 -10.83
C VAL A 225 7.30 11.76 -10.71
N GLN A 226 8.02 10.71 -10.34
CA GLN A 226 9.49 10.70 -10.22
C GLN A 226 10.15 11.10 -11.53
N LYS A 227 9.80 10.44 -12.66
CA LYS A 227 10.38 10.72 -13.97
C LYS A 227 10.04 12.13 -14.47
N ALA A 228 8.80 12.57 -14.30
CA ALA A 228 8.36 13.89 -14.72
C ALA A 228 9.08 15.00 -13.96
N LEU A 229 9.26 14.85 -12.66
CA LEU A 229 10.04 15.77 -11.83
C LEU A 229 11.51 15.80 -12.25
N ALA A 230 12.15 14.64 -12.43
CA ALA A 230 13.54 14.56 -12.86
C ALA A 230 13.75 15.26 -14.21
N PHE A 231 12.89 14.99 -15.20
CA PHE A 231 12.95 15.64 -16.51
C PHE A 231 12.78 17.16 -16.40
N GLU A 232 11.81 17.63 -15.63
CA GLU A 232 11.49 19.05 -15.53
C GLU A 232 12.59 19.82 -14.79
N ILE A 233 13.17 19.25 -13.75
CA ILE A 233 14.33 19.82 -13.03
C ILE A 233 15.50 19.99 -14.01
N GLU A 234 15.83 18.95 -14.77
CA GLU A 234 16.90 19.00 -15.76
C GLU A 234 16.62 20.03 -16.86
N ARG A 235 15.36 20.11 -17.33
CA ARG A 235 14.94 21.12 -18.31
C ARG A 235 15.15 22.54 -17.78
N GLN A 236 14.70 22.81 -16.54
CA GLN A 236 14.83 24.14 -15.93
C GLN A 236 16.29 24.53 -15.73
N VAL A 237 17.13 23.60 -15.24
CA VAL A 237 18.58 23.84 -15.09
C VAL A 237 19.21 24.19 -16.43
N ARG A 238 18.95 23.39 -17.49
CA ARG A 238 19.48 23.67 -18.85
C ARG A 238 19.07 25.04 -19.37
N VAL A 239 17.83 25.45 -19.18
CA VAL A 239 17.34 26.77 -19.60
C VAL A 239 18.09 27.89 -18.88
N LEU A 240 18.28 27.78 -17.57
CA LEU A 240 18.96 28.79 -16.75
C LEU A 240 20.48 28.85 -17.07
N GLU A 241 21.12 27.70 -17.29
CA GLU A 241 22.55 27.66 -17.70
C GLU A 241 22.80 28.26 -19.07
N ALA A 242 21.83 28.15 -19.98
CA ALA A 242 21.85 28.80 -21.28
C ALA A 242 21.53 30.32 -21.22
N GLY A 243 21.33 30.90 -20.02
CA GLY A 243 20.97 32.30 -19.84
C GLY A 243 19.51 32.63 -20.14
N GLY A 244 18.66 31.62 -20.30
CA GLY A 244 17.20 31.76 -20.49
C GLY A 244 16.45 32.07 -19.21
N ARG A 245 15.14 32.11 -19.31
CA ARG A 245 14.23 32.34 -18.16
C ARG A 245 13.16 31.24 -18.11
N ILE A 246 12.83 30.82 -16.90
CA ILE A 246 11.68 29.92 -16.67
C ILE A 246 10.41 30.79 -16.69
N VAL A 247 9.38 30.26 -17.34
CA VAL A 247 8.04 30.85 -17.37
C VAL A 247 7.13 30.03 -16.46
N GLN A 248 6.28 30.68 -15.69
CA GLN A 248 5.26 29.98 -14.90
C GLN A 248 4.21 29.42 -15.87
N GLU A 249 4.13 28.11 -15.92
CA GLU A 249 3.22 27.40 -16.85
C GLU A 249 2.78 26.06 -16.28
N THR A 250 1.66 25.55 -16.77
CA THR A 250 1.25 24.15 -16.56
C THR A 250 1.78 23.30 -17.72
N ARG A 251 2.36 22.16 -17.37
CA ARG A 251 2.94 21.19 -18.31
C ARG A 251 2.30 19.83 -18.13
N LEU A 252 2.10 19.10 -19.23
CA LEU A 252 1.61 17.72 -19.21
C LEU A 252 2.78 16.75 -19.30
N TRP A 253 2.75 15.71 -18.47
CA TRP A 253 3.64 14.57 -18.64
C TRP A 253 3.13 13.67 -19.78
N ASP A 254 3.98 13.43 -20.77
CA ASP A 254 3.79 12.46 -21.85
C ASP A 254 4.57 11.20 -21.48
N ALA A 255 3.86 10.15 -21.09
CA ALA A 255 4.49 8.92 -20.61
C ALA A 255 5.18 8.11 -21.72
N ASP A 256 4.71 8.25 -22.97
CA ASP A 256 5.28 7.53 -24.12
C ASP A 256 6.61 8.17 -24.57
N LYS A 257 6.68 9.51 -24.51
CA LYS A 257 7.89 10.26 -24.86
C LYS A 257 8.81 10.52 -23.67
N GLU A 258 8.37 10.20 -22.47
CA GLU A 258 9.07 10.49 -21.20
C GLU A 258 9.53 11.96 -21.09
N MET A 259 8.63 12.90 -21.42
CA MET A 259 8.90 14.33 -21.39
C MET A 259 7.71 15.16 -20.93
N THR A 260 7.98 16.35 -20.41
CA THR A 260 6.92 17.34 -20.16
C THR A 260 6.71 18.23 -21.39
N ALA A 261 5.47 18.53 -21.72
CA ALA A 261 5.11 19.47 -22.77
C ALA A 261 4.21 20.58 -22.21
N PRO A 262 4.36 21.85 -22.65
CA PRO A 262 3.49 22.93 -22.20
C PRO A 262 2.04 22.64 -22.62
N MET A 263 1.11 22.84 -21.72
CA MET A 263 -0.31 22.89 -22.09
C MET A 263 -0.52 24.10 -23.01
N ARG A 264 -1.37 23.95 -24.06
CA ARG A 264 -1.76 25.10 -24.87
C ARG A 264 -2.29 26.18 -23.93
N SER A 265 -1.54 27.25 -23.77
CA SER A 265 -1.93 28.39 -22.95
C SER A 265 -3.09 29.11 -23.65
N LYS A 266 -4.32 28.72 -23.28
CA LYS A 266 -5.46 29.62 -23.53
C LYS A 266 -5.80 30.46 -22.29
N GLU A 267 -5.01 30.35 -21.19
CA GLU A 267 -5.48 30.84 -19.91
C GLU A 267 -4.36 31.52 -19.13
N TYR A 268 -4.44 32.83 -19.12
CA TYR A 268 -3.85 33.66 -18.05
C TYR A 268 -4.36 33.12 -16.71
N ALA A 269 -3.57 33.27 -15.64
CA ALA A 269 -3.91 32.82 -14.28
C ALA A 269 -5.41 33.03 -14.01
N HIS A 270 -6.17 31.94 -13.88
CA HIS A 270 -7.61 32.02 -13.68
C HIS A 270 -7.90 32.77 -12.40
N ASP A 271 -8.53 33.93 -12.49
CA ASP A 271 -9.23 34.53 -11.39
C ASP A 271 -10.50 33.69 -11.15
N TYR A 272 -10.41 32.72 -10.23
CA TYR A 272 -11.55 31.88 -9.87
C TYR A 272 -12.66 32.61 -9.14
N ARG A 273 -12.50 33.89 -8.81
CA ARG A 273 -13.50 34.73 -8.15
C ARG A 273 -14.18 34.03 -6.99
N TYR A 274 -13.36 33.50 -6.07
CA TYR A 274 -13.86 32.81 -4.90
C TYR A 274 -14.79 33.70 -4.08
N PHE A 275 -15.95 33.14 -3.70
CA PHE A 275 -16.77 33.70 -2.66
C PHE A 275 -17.43 32.58 -1.84
N PRO A 276 -17.91 32.86 -0.61
CA PRO A 276 -18.55 31.86 0.24
C PRO A 276 -19.72 31.18 -0.45
N GLU A 277 -19.82 29.84 -0.32
CA GLU A 277 -20.96 29.08 -0.81
C GLU A 277 -22.23 29.47 0.00
N PRO A 278 -23.20 30.16 -0.56
CA PRO A 278 -24.33 30.66 0.19
C PRO A 278 -25.33 29.58 0.62
N ASP A 279 -25.35 28.44 -0.11
CA ASP A 279 -26.28 27.35 0.13
C ASP A 279 -25.77 26.34 1.18
N LEU A 280 -24.55 26.53 1.71
CA LEU A 280 -23.98 25.75 2.79
C LEU A 280 -23.67 26.64 4.01
N ALA A 281 -24.26 26.30 5.14
CA ALA A 281 -23.86 26.92 6.39
C ALA A 281 -22.39 26.62 6.74
N PRO A 282 -21.69 27.53 7.46
CA PRO A 282 -20.37 27.21 7.98
C PRO A 282 -20.40 25.91 8.79
N LEU A 283 -19.41 25.06 8.59
CA LEU A 283 -19.29 23.78 9.26
C LEU A 283 -18.58 23.96 10.60
N ALA A 284 -19.28 23.73 11.71
CA ALA A 284 -18.69 23.66 13.04
C ALA A 284 -18.09 22.27 13.28
N VAL A 285 -16.78 22.24 13.57
CA VAL A 285 -16.03 21.02 13.89
C VAL A 285 -15.69 21.05 15.38
N GLY A 286 -16.65 20.65 16.22
CA GLY A 286 -16.48 20.66 17.67
C GLY A 286 -15.45 19.61 18.15
N LYS A 287 -14.77 19.95 19.26
CA LYS A 287 -13.75 19.08 19.87
C LYS A 287 -14.27 17.64 20.12
N GLU A 288 -15.50 17.51 20.60
CA GLU A 288 -16.12 16.21 20.85
C GLU A 288 -16.24 15.34 19.59
N TRP A 289 -16.48 15.96 18.43
CA TRP A 289 -16.52 15.23 17.16
C TRP A 289 -15.13 14.74 16.76
N VAL A 290 -14.13 15.60 16.87
CA VAL A 290 -12.72 15.23 16.62
C VAL A 290 -12.28 14.13 17.56
N ASP A 291 -12.61 14.20 18.87
CA ASP A 291 -12.25 13.18 19.85
C ASP A 291 -12.93 11.83 19.56
N ARG A 292 -14.20 11.82 19.15
CA ARG A 292 -14.87 10.60 18.69
C ARG A 292 -14.19 9.99 17.48
N VAL A 293 -13.81 10.79 16.49
CA VAL A 293 -13.08 10.30 15.29
C VAL A 293 -11.71 9.78 15.71
N ARG A 294 -10.99 10.49 16.57
CA ARG A 294 -9.68 10.07 17.10
C ARG A 294 -9.73 8.71 17.79
N ALA A 295 -10.78 8.45 18.55
CA ALA A 295 -10.99 7.16 19.23
C ALA A 295 -11.16 5.97 18.25
N THR A 296 -11.46 6.23 16.98
CA THR A 296 -11.60 5.21 15.93
C THR A 296 -10.38 5.08 15.02
N MET A 297 -9.30 5.82 15.32
CA MET A 297 -8.09 5.77 14.51
C MET A 297 -7.40 4.41 14.64
N PRO A 298 -7.03 3.77 13.52
CA PRO A 298 -6.14 2.62 13.57
C PRO A 298 -4.70 3.07 13.90
N GLU A 299 -3.87 2.13 14.32
CA GLU A 299 -2.44 2.36 14.35
C GLU A 299 -1.92 2.61 12.91
N LEU A 300 -1.14 3.68 12.72
CA LEU A 300 -0.65 4.05 11.40
C LEU A 300 0.48 3.13 10.89
N PRO A 301 0.68 3.03 9.57
CA PRO A 301 1.60 2.03 8.97
C PRO A 301 3.01 2.08 9.53
N LEU A 302 3.62 3.27 9.63
CA LEU A 302 5.00 3.41 10.14
C LEU A 302 5.12 3.08 11.62
N ALA A 303 4.14 3.48 12.45
CA ALA A 303 4.10 3.13 13.86
C ALA A 303 3.97 1.61 14.04
N ARG A 304 3.10 0.98 13.26
CA ARG A 304 2.88 -0.47 13.27
C ARG A 304 4.14 -1.23 12.82
N ARG A 305 4.80 -0.76 11.77
CA ARG A 305 6.09 -1.31 11.32
C ARG A 305 7.15 -1.28 12.42
N ALA A 306 7.32 -0.11 13.07
CA ALA A 306 8.24 0.03 14.17
C ALA A 306 7.89 -0.87 15.37
N ARG A 307 6.60 -1.00 15.68
CA ARG A 307 6.11 -1.92 16.71
C ARG A 307 6.37 -3.39 16.35
N PHE A 308 6.15 -3.81 15.13
CA PHE A 308 6.44 -5.19 14.67
C PHE A 308 7.93 -5.53 14.85
N GLY A 309 8.84 -4.63 14.51
CA GLY A 309 10.27 -4.82 14.78
C GLY A 309 10.58 -4.95 16.26
N ARG A 310 10.01 -4.07 17.09
CA ARG A 310 10.28 -4.03 18.53
C ARG A 310 9.62 -5.19 19.30
N GLU A 311 8.36 -5.50 19.05
CA GLU A 311 7.57 -6.46 19.84
C GLU A 311 7.71 -7.89 19.33
N TYR A 312 7.79 -8.06 18.01
CA TYR A 312 7.89 -9.39 17.40
C TYR A 312 9.31 -9.78 17.00
N GLY A 313 10.28 -8.87 17.09
CA GLY A 313 11.68 -9.15 16.75
C GLY A 313 11.91 -9.54 15.29
N ILE A 314 10.98 -9.18 14.37
CA ILE A 314 11.13 -9.48 12.95
C ILE A 314 11.99 -8.40 12.26
N PRO A 315 12.73 -8.75 11.19
CA PRO A 315 13.50 -7.78 10.42
C PRO A 315 12.64 -6.65 9.88
N ASP A 316 13.23 -5.47 9.72
CA ASP A 316 12.53 -4.28 9.22
C ASP A 316 11.93 -4.48 7.83
N TYR A 317 12.60 -5.24 6.95
CA TYR A 317 12.06 -5.64 5.65
C TYR A 317 10.76 -6.45 5.80
N ASP A 318 10.75 -7.44 6.68
CA ASP A 318 9.55 -8.26 6.94
C ASP A 318 8.42 -7.39 7.49
N ALA A 319 8.74 -6.53 8.46
CA ALA A 319 7.78 -5.60 9.06
C ALA A 319 7.19 -4.64 8.01
N ALA A 320 8.02 -4.13 7.08
CA ALA A 320 7.56 -3.27 5.99
C ALA A 320 6.59 -4.00 5.05
N VAL A 321 6.88 -5.24 4.65
CA VAL A 321 6.00 -6.04 3.80
C VAL A 321 4.69 -6.36 4.51
N LEU A 322 4.76 -6.82 5.76
CA LEU A 322 3.57 -7.21 6.54
C LEU A 322 2.67 -6.02 6.90
N THR A 323 3.22 -4.81 6.95
CA THR A 323 2.44 -3.59 7.19
C THR A 323 2.11 -2.81 5.92
N ALA A 324 2.31 -3.38 4.74
CA ALA A 324 1.96 -2.74 3.46
C ALA A 324 0.44 -2.47 3.32
N SER A 325 -0.41 -3.30 3.94
CA SER A 325 -1.83 -3.04 4.08
C SER A 325 -2.32 -3.39 5.49
N LYS A 326 -3.38 -2.71 5.93
CA LYS A 326 -4.01 -2.96 7.24
C LYS A 326 -4.47 -4.42 7.36
N ALA A 327 -5.13 -4.95 6.34
CA ALA A 327 -5.65 -6.31 6.34
C ALA A 327 -4.53 -7.36 6.47
N LEU A 328 -3.38 -7.15 5.81
CA LEU A 328 -2.23 -8.05 5.91
C LEU A 328 -1.61 -8.02 7.30
N ALA A 329 -1.46 -6.82 7.86
CA ALA A 329 -0.94 -6.66 9.21
C ALA A 329 -1.86 -7.28 10.27
N ASP A 330 -3.17 -7.07 10.13
CA ASP A 330 -4.18 -7.67 11.02
C ASP A 330 -4.16 -9.21 10.92
N TYR A 331 -4.02 -9.75 9.72
CA TYR A 331 -3.88 -11.19 9.49
C TYR A 331 -2.64 -11.77 10.21
N PHE A 332 -1.49 -11.13 10.01
CA PHE A 332 -0.24 -11.56 10.66
C PHE A 332 -0.35 -11.53 12.20
N GLU A 333 -0.88 -10.45 12.76
CA GLU A 333 -1.05 -10.34 14.22
C GLU A 333 -1.99 -11.41 14.78
N GLN A 334 -3.07 -11.73 14.07
CA GLN A 334 -3.97 -12.81 14.47
C GLN A 334 -3.27 -14.17 14.45
N VAL A 335 -2.40 -14.44 13.46
CA VAL A 335 -1.59 -15.68 13.44
C VAL A 335 -0.66 -15.73 14.64
N VAL A 336 0.07 -14.66 14.93
CA VAL A 336 1.00 -14.61 16.08
C VAL A 336 0.26 -14.73 17.41
N THR A 337 -0.86 -14.03 17.56
CA THR A 337 -1.70 -14.09 18.78
C THR A 337 -2.22 -15.51 19.05
N ALA A 338 -2.43 -16.32 18.01
CA ALA A 338 -2.84 -17.72 18.15
C ALA A 338 -1.68 -18.65 18.56
N GLY A 339 -0.45 -18.15 18.76
CA GLY A 339 0.64 -18.84 19.44
C GLY A 339 1.88 -19.21 18.65
N PRO A 340 1.95 -19.14 17.31
CA PRO A 340 3.19 -19.37 16.60
C PRO A 340 4.27 -18.32 16.91
N GLU A 341 5.51 -18.74 16.71
CA GLU A 341 6.66 -17.84 16.79
C GLU A 341 6.60 -16.79 15.66
N PRO A 342 6.79 -15.48 15.95
CA PRO A 342 6.57 -14.40 14.98
C PRO A 342 7.38 -14.54 13.69
N LYS A 343 8.64 -14.97 13.76
CA LYS A 343 9.48 -15.14 12.58
C LYS A 343 8.97 -16.27 11.67
N ALA A 344 8.49 -17.37 12.25
CA ALA A 344 7.87 -18.44 11.50
C ALA A 344 6.58 -17.98 10.83
N ALA A 345 5.72 -17.27 11.58
CA ALA A 345 4.49 -16.67 11.04
C ALA A 345 4.78 -15.71 9.88
N SER A 346 5.77 -14.79 10.04
CA SER A 346 6.22 -13.86 9.01
C SER A 346 6.59 -14.59 7.72
N ASN A 347 7.48 -15.59 7.82
CA ASN A 347 7.94 -16.36 6.66
C ASN A 347 6.77 -17.05 5.92
N TRP A 348 5.85 -17.66 6.67
CA TRP A 348 4.72 -18.37 6.05
C TRP A 348 3.71 -17.42 5.41
N VAL A 349 3.41 -16.30 6.06
CA VAL A 349 2.54 -15.28 5.47
C VAL A 349 3.18 -14.69 4.22
N MET A 350 4.44 -14.23 4.31
CA MET A 350 5.10 -13.53 3.20
C MET A 350 5.45 -14.45 2.03
N VAL A 351 5.98 -15.66 2.31
CA VAL A 351 6.52 -16.53 1.26
C VAL A 351 5.47 -17.49 0.71
N GLU A 352 4.72 -18.15 1.59
CA GLU A 352 3.81 -19.20 1.15
C GLU A 352 2.41 -18.64 0.84
N LEU A 353 1.82 -17.86 1.75
CA LEU A 353 0.45 -17.36 1.57
C LEU A 353 0.35 -16.30 0.49
N LEU A 354 1.18 -15.24 0.57
CA LEU A 354 1.16 -14.18 -0.45
C LEU A 354 1.52 -14.69 -1.84
N ARG A 355 2.39 -15.70 -1.97
CA ARG A 355 2.69 -16.35 -3.24
C ARG A 355 1.44 -16.93 -3.89
N LEU A 356 0.60 -17.65 -3.11
CA LEU A 356 -0.62 -18.26 -3.64
C LEU A 356 -1.70 -17.21 -3.94
N LEU A 357 -1.87 -16.23 -3.06
CA LEU A 357 -2.83 -15.13 -3.27
C LEU A 357 -2.48 -14.33 -4.54
N ASN A 358 -1.22 -13.93 -4.70
CA ASN A 358 -0.74 -13.20 -5.89
C ASN A 358 -0.92 -14.01 -7.18
N ARG A 359 -0.64 -15.33 -7.16
CA ARG A 359 -0.88 -16.20 -8.30
C ARG A 359 -2.35 -16.20 -8.74
N ASP A 360 -3.26 -16.15 -7.78
CA ASP A 360 -4.70 -16.25 -8.02
C ASP A 360 -5.38 -14.87 -8.10
N GLY A 361 -4.60 -13.77 -8.05
CA GLY A 361 -5.09 -12.39 -8.10
C GLY A 361 -6.04 -12.04 -6.93
N ARG A 362 -5.79 -12.59 -5.74
CA ARG A 362 -6.60 -12.40 -4.54
C ARG A 362 -5.93 -11.50 -3.52
N GLU A 363 -6.73 -10.71 -2.83
CA GLU A 363 -6.28 -9.96 -1.66
C GLU A 363 -6.24 -10.85 -0.40
N ILE A 364 -5.49 -10.41 0.62
CA ILE A 364 -5.39 -11.15 1.90
C ILE A 364 -6.75 -11.31 2.60
N ALA A 365 -7.66 -10.36 2.43
CA ALA A 365 -9.02 -10.43 2.97
C ALA A 365 -9.84 -11.59 2.38
N ASP A 366 -9.50 -12.03 1.16
CA ASP A 366 -10.15 -13.14 0.45
C ASP A 366 -9.40 -14.47 0.64
N SER A 367 -8.48 -14.52 1.61
CA SER A 367 -7.71 -15.73 1.89
C SER A 367 -8.63 -16.89 2.29
N PRO A 368 -8.52 -18.05 1.62
CA PRO A 368 -9.27 -19.24 2.01
C PRO A 368 -8.75 -19.88 3.31
N ILE A 369 -7.58 -19.45 3.80
CA ILE A 369 -6.99 -19.92 5.05
C ILE A 369 -7.19 -18.82 6.10
N ALA A 370 -7.98 -19.09 7.13
CA ALA A 370 -8.12 -18.19 8.26
C ALA A 370 -6.79 -18.10 9.05
N PRO A 371 -6.49 -16.96 9.70
CA PRO A 371 -5.28 -16.81 10.53
C PRO A 371 -5.09 -17.91 11.57
N THR A 372 -6.17 -18.32 12.23
CA THR A 372 -6.17 -19.40 13.23
C THR A 372 -5.80 -20.77 12.64
N GLU A 373 -6.20 -21.04 11.40
CA GLU A 373 -5.87 -22.29 10.71
C GLU A 373 -4.40 -22.31 10.26
N LEU A 374 -3.86 -21.18 9.81
CA LEU A 374 -2.42 -21.07 9.56
C LEU A 374 -1.63 -21.25 10.86
N ALA A 375 -2.08 -20.66 11.96
CA ALA A 375 -1.47 -20.85 13.27
C ALA A 375 -1.49 -22.31 13.71
N ALA A 376 -2.59 -23.02 13.51
CA ALA A 376 -2.70 -24.44 13.83
C ALA A 376 -1.72 -25.29 13.03
N LEU A 377 -1.54 -25.01 11.72
CA LEU A 377 -0.53 -25.67 10.90
C LEU A 377 0.89 -25.44 11.42
N LEU A 378 1.22 -24.19 11.78
CA LEU A 378 2.54 -23.85 12.33
C LEU A 378 2.79 -24.51 13.68
N GLN A 379 1.79 -24.66 14.51
CA GLN A 379 1.88 -25.40 15.77
C GLN A 379 2.16 -26.89 15.55
N LEU A 380 1.52 -27.54 14.55
CA LEU A 380 1.81 -28.93 14.18
C LEU A 380 3.27 -29.07 13.72
N LEU A 381 3.79 -28.09 12.98
CA LEU A 381 5.17 -28.06 12.55
C LEU A 381 6.13 -27.90 13.73
N THR A 382 5.87 -26.94 14.63
CA THR A 382 6.71 -26.66 15.81
C THR A 382 6.75 -27.83 16.79
N ARG A 383 5.62 -28.53 16.95
CA ARG A 383 5.55 -29.74 17.79
C ARG A 383 6.21 -30.97 17.14
N GLY A 384 6.71 -30.86 15.90
CA GLY A 384 7.27 -31.98 15.16
C GLY A 384 6.24 -33.04 14.74
N THR A 385 4.95 -32.74 14.82
CA THR A 385 3.87 -33.64 14.36
C THR A 385 3.95 -33.87 12.85
N ILE A 386 4.38 -32.87 12.10
CA ILE A 386 4.62 -32.89 10.65
C ILE A 386 5.97 -32.27 10.31
N SER A 387 6.59 -32.72 9.23
CA SER A 387 7.84 -32.10 8.71
C SER A 387 7.52 -30.84 7.89
N GLY A 388 8.52 -29.95 7.68
CA GLY A 388 8.38 -28.76 6.86
C GLY A 388 7.90 -29.06 5.42
N LYS A 389 8.33 -30.19 4.84
CA LYS A 389 7.86 -30.63 3.53
C LYS A 389 6.38 -31.02 3.54
N ILE A 390 5.96 -31.75 4.57
CA ILE A 390 4.55 -32.14 4.76
C ILE A 390 3.72 -30.90 5.02
N ALA A 391 4.20 -29.96 5.84
CA ALA A 391 3.50 -28.70 6.14
C ALA A 391 3.19 -27.91 4.85
N LYS A 392 4.11 -27.83 3.89
CA LYS A 392 3.86 -27.16 2.60
C LYS A 392 2.78 -27.88 1.77
N THR A 393 2.80 -29.20 1.73
CA THR A 393 1.76 -30.01 1.04
C THR A 393 0.39 -29.80 1.70
N VAL A 394 0.33 -29.83 3.04
CA VAL A 394 -0.91 -29.60 3.79
C VAL A 394 -1.40 -28.18 3.55
N PHE A 395 -0.51 -27.18 3.55
CA PHE A 395 -0.86 -25.79 3.32
C PHE A 395 -1.47 -25.55 1.93
N GLU A 396 -0.90 -26.15 0.86
CA GLU A 396 -1.48 -26.07 -0.48
C GLU A 396 -2.86 -26.72 -0.56
N GLU A 397 -3.07 -27.82 0.16
CA GLU A 397 -4.38 -28.46 0.25
C GLU A 397 -5.37 -27.61 1.05
N MET A 398 -4.94 -27.01 2.19
CA MET A 398 -5.75 -26.04 2.94
C MET A 398 -6.18 -24.86 2.05
N TYR A 399 -5.25 -24.32 1.29
CA TYR A 399 -5.53 -23.18 0.40
C TYR A 399 -6.54 -23.54 -0.69
N ARG A 400 -6.44 -24.78 -1.25
CA ARG A 400 -7.35 -25.26 -2.30
C ARG A 400 -8.74 -25.60 -1.79
N THR A 401 -8.86 -26.12 -0.56
CA THR A 401 -10.09 -26.74 -0.04
C THR A 401 -10.75 -25.97 1.10
N GLY A 402 -10.03 -25.04 1.75
CA GLY A 402 -10.47 -24.37 2.98
C GLY A 402 -10.54 -25.27 4.21
N ARG A 403 -10.01 -26.51 4.14
CA ARG A 403 -10.12 -27.52 5.22
C ARG A 403 -9.02 -27.28 6.27
N PRO A 404 -9.33 -27.59 7.57
CA PRO A 404 -8.34 -27.48 8.65
C PRO A 404 -7.13 -28.39 8.47
N ALA A 405 -5.94 -27.88 8.88
CA ALA A 405 -4.69 -28.63 8.80
C ALA A 405 -4.74 -29.98 9.52
N ALA A 406 -5.30 -30.01 10.74
CA ALA A 406 -5.39 -31.23 11.52
C ALA A 406 -6.22 -32.33 10.83
N THR A 407 -7.31 -31.96 10.16
CA THR A 407 -8.17 -32.87 9.41
C THR A 407 -7.42 -33.49 8.22
N ILE A 408 -6.70 -32.65 7.45
CA ILE A 408 -5.91 -33.12 6.29
C ILE A 408 -4.81 -34.06 6.75
N VAL A 409 -4.08 -33.70 7.81
CA VAL A 409 -3.00 -34.53 8.37
C VAL A 409 -3.51 -35.88 8.85
N GLN A 410 -4.66 -35.92 9.51
CA GLN A 410 -5.28 -37.15 10.02
C GLN A 410 -5.76 -38.07 8.88
N GLU A 411 -6.54 -37.53 7.95
CA GLU A 411 -7.12 -38.34 6.85
C GLU A 411 -6.07 -38.90 5.89
N GLN A 412 -5.00 -38.13 5.63
CA GLN A 412 -3.93 -38.58 4.75
C GLN A 412 -2.81 -39.34 5.50
N GLY A 413 -2.96 -39.50 6.80
CA GLY A 413 -1.98 -40.19 7.65
C GLY A 413 -0.58 -39.58 7.56
N LEU A 414 -0.50 -38.24 7.57
CA LEU A 414 0.74 -37.48 7.36
C LEU A 414 1.52 -37.20 8.66
N THR A 415 1.08 -37.76 9.76
CA THR A 415 1.76 -37.66 11.06
C THR A 415 3.20 -38.17 10.96
N GLN A 416 4.14 -37.43 11.48
CA GLN A 416 5.54 -37.81 11.52
C GLN A 416 5.73 -38.95 12.54
N ILE A 417 6.52 -39.94 12.16
CA ILE A 417 6.87 -41.04 13.06
C ILE A 417 7.92 -40.47 14.04
N SER A 418 7.48 -40.19 15.27
CA SER A 418 8.32 -39.72 16.38
C SER A 418 8.52 -40.77 17.46
N ASP A 419 7.88 -41.95 17.31
CA ASP A 419 8.08 -43.07 18.22
C ASP A 419 9.48 -43.65 18.00
N GLN A 420 10.30 -43.52 19.03
CA GLN A 420 11.70 -43.90 19.02
C GLN A 420 11.88 -45.42 18.76
N ASP A 421 11.00 -46.23 19.29
CA ASP A 421 11.07 -47.71 19.11
C ASP A 421 10.68 -48.10 17.69
N ALA A 422 9.68 -47.44 17.09
CA ALA A 422 9.29 -47.66 15.70
C ALA A 422 10.40 -47.21 14.74
N LEU A 423 11.04 -46.06 15.02
CA LEU A 423 12.18 -45.58 14.22
C LEU A 423 13.41 -46.45 14.37
N LEU A 424 13.69 -46.97 15.54
CA LEU A 424 14.80 -47.91 15.77
C LEU A 424 14.63 -49.19 14.97
N ARG A 425 13.43 -49.78 14.98
CA ARG A 425 13.12 -50.95 14.14
C ARG A 425 13.33 -50.67 12.67
N LEU A 426 12.83 -49.54 12.17
CA LEU A 426 13.01 -49.16 10.77
C LEU A 426 14.48 -48.93 10.41
N ILE A 427 15.24 -48.32 11.30
CA ILE A 427 16.69 -48.10 11.15
C ILE A 427 17.41 -49.46 11.07
N GLU A 428 17.10 -50.39 11.96
CA GLU A 428 17.68 -51.74 11.99
C GLU A 428 17.41 -52.52 10.68
N GLU A 429 16.17 -52.44 10.19
CA GLU A 429 15.82 -53.04 8.89
C GLU A 429 16.63 -52.43 7.73
N VAL A 430 16.76 -51.10 7.69
CA VAL A 430 17.53 -50.39 6.66
C VAL A 430 19.01 -50.70 6.75
N LEU A 431 19.59 -50.76 7.97
CA LEU A 431 21.00 -51.13 8.15
C LEU A 431 21.27 -52.55 7.74
N ALA A 432 20.34 -53.47 7.98
CA ALA A 432 20.44 -54.87 7.53
C ALA A 432 20.39 -55.04 5.97
N GLN A 433 19.59 -54.16 5.34
CA GLN A 433 19.49 -54.15 3.85
C GLN A 433 20.69 -53.48 3.17
N HIS A 434 21.49 -52.69 3.90
CA HIS A 434 22.61 -51.92 3.33
C HIS A 434 23.96 -52.16 4.05
N PRO A 435 24.46 -53.44 4.10
CA PRO A 435 25.69 -53.79 4.83
C PRO A 435 26.94 -53.10 4.27
N GLY A 436 27.00 -52.85 2.94
CA GLY A 436 28.12 -52.15 2.31
C GLY A 436 28.28 -50.71 2.79
N PRO A 437 27.26 -49.83 2.67
CA PRO A 437 27.29 -48.47 3.24
C PRO A 437 27.57 -48.42 4.74
N VAL A 438 27.08 -49.39 5.51
CA VAL A 438 27.35 -49.47 6.94
C VAL A 438 28.84 -49.72 7.19
N ALA A 439 29.46 -50.68 6.46
CA ALA A 439 30.88 -50.97 6.57
C ALA A 439 31.73 -49.78 6.07
N ASP A 440 31.32 -49.11 5.03
CA ASP A 440 31.99 -47.91 4.51
C ASP A 440 31.98 -46.73 5.53
N TYR A 441 30.85 -46.51 6.20
CA TYR A 441 30.75 -45.50 7.23
C TYR A 441 31.69 -45.83 8.44
N ARG A 442 31.70 -47.12 8.86
CA ARG A 442 32.63 -47.60 9.94
C ARG A 442 34.09 -47.46 9.55
N LYS A 443 34.42 -47.42 8.24
CA LYS A 443 35.77 -47.14 7.73
C LYS A 443 36.06 -45.66 7.55
N GLY A 444 35.16 -44.75 8.01
CA GLY A 444 35.33 -43.29 7.97
C GLY A 444 34.78 -42.58 6.76
N LYS A 445 34.03 -43.22 5.86
CA LYS A 445 33.39 -42.57 4.70
C LYS A 445 32.09 -41.85 5.11
N VAL A 446 32.19 -40.57 5.42
CA VAL A 446 31.09 -39.74 5.92
C VAL A 446 29.90 -39.67 4.94
N GLN A 447 30.13 -39.76 3.61
CA GLN A 447 29.10 -39.77 2.58
C GLN A 447 28.12 -40.94 2.73
N SER A 448 28.58 -42.11 3.24
CA SER A 448 27.73 -43.27 3.50
C SER A 448 26.68 -43.02 4.58
N PHE A 449 26.93 -42.10 5.52
CA PHE A 449 25.95 -41.70 6.51
C PHE A 449 24.75 -40.98 5.86
N THR A 450 25.02 -40.02 4.97
CA THR A 450 23.97 -39.30 4.24
C THR A 450 23.14 -40.27 3.37
N PHE A 451 23.75 -41.25 2.77
CA PHE A 451 23.05 -42.32 2.05
C PHE A 451 22.11 -43.12 2.98
N LEU A 452 22.59 -43.53 4.17
CA LEU A 452 21.76 -44.25 5.14
C LEU A 452 20.60 -43.42 5.67
N VAL A 453 20.81 -42.15 5.95
CA VAL A 453 19.74 -41.23 6.31
C VAL A 453 18.69 -41.16 5.19
N GLY A 454 19.12 -41.02 3.93
CA GLY A 454 18.25 -41.03 2.77
C GLY A 454 17.46 -42.32 2.62
N ALA A 455 18.08 -43.50 2.89
CA ALA A 455 17.43 -44.79 2.85
C ALA A 455 16.33 -44.93 3.92
N VAL A 456 16.61 -44.48 5.17
CA VAL A 456 15.59 -44.49 6.23
C VAL A 456 14.45 -43.51 5.91
N MET A 457 14.76 -42.33 5.37
CA MET A 457 13.76 -41.39 4.92
C MET A 457 12.86 -41.95 3.82
N LYS A 458 13.46 -42.71 2.86
CA LYS A 458 12.72 -43.40 1.79
C LYS A 458 11.84 -44.49 2.36
N ALA A 459 12.36 -45.32 3.27
CA ALA A 459 11.63 -46.42 3.91
C ALA A 459 10.45 -45.90 4.74
N SER A 460 10.61 -44.79 5.41
CA SER A 460 9.54 -44.10 6.17
C SER A 460 8.58 -43.30 5.28
N ARG A 461 8.75 -43.32 3.94
CA ARG A 461 8.01 -42.46 2.98
C ARG A 461 8.04 -40.97 3.33
N GLY A 462 9.18 -40.49 3.89
CA GLY A 462 9.34 -39.10 4.31
C GLY A 462 8.64 -38.74 5.61
N LYS A 463 8.10 -39.71 6.36
CA LYS A 463 7.37 -39.51 7.62
C LYS A 463 8.26 -39.54 8.85
N ALA A 464 9.51 -40.00 8.79
CA ALA A 464 10.40 -40.01 9.95
C ALA A 464 11.01 -38.65 10.23
N ASN A 465 11.25 -38.32 11.53
CA ASN A 465 11.93 -37.09 11.93
C ASN A 465 13.41 -37.14 11.56
N PRO A 466 13.91 -36.27 10.66
CA PRO A 466 15.30 -36.31 10.20
C PRO A 466 16.34 -36.11 11.35
N GLN A 467 16.03 -35.29 12.34
CA GLN A 467 16.91 -35.07 13.49
C GLN A 467 17.03 -36.32 14.33
N LEU A 468 15.89 -36.92 14.65
CA LEU A 468 15.84 -38.16 15.43
C LEU A 468 16.47 -39.33 14.68
N ILE A 469 16.30 -39.42 13.34
CA ILE A 469 17.01 -40.40 12.50
C ILE A 469 18.53 -40.19 12.64
N ASN A 470 19.02 -38.97 12.52
CA ASN A 470 20.45 -38.68 12.62
C ASN A 470 21.03 -39.10 13.98
N GLU A 471 20.32 -38.81 15.05
CA GLU A 471 20.71 -39.16 16.43
C GLU A 471 20.74 -40.71 16.60
N LEU A 472 19.65 -41.37 16.23
CA LEU A 472 19.52 -42.82 16.37
C LEU A 472 20.51 -43.59 15.48
N LEU A 473 20.70 -43.14 14.21
CA LEU A 473 21.69 -43.74 13.31
C LEU A 473 23.12 -43.58 13.86
N ARG A 474 23.49 -42.42 14.40
CA ARG A 474 24.79 -42.19 15.02
C ARG A 474 24.99 -43.08 16.25
N SER A 475 23.99 -43.19 17.08
CA SER A 475 24.00 -44.06 18.25
C SER A 475 24.18 -45.57 17.83
N ARG A 476 23.45 -46.03 16.82
CA ARG A 476 23.48 -47.45 16.36
C ARG A 476 24.72 -47.81 15.53
N LEU A 477 25.25 -46.90 14.75
CA LEU A 477 26.46 -47.15 13.98
C LEU A 477 27.73 -47.12 14.82
N GLY A 478 27.62 -46.70 16.10
CA GLY A 478 28.70 -46.60 17.06
C GLY A 478 29.54 -45.35 16.86
N ALA A 479 30.14 -44.85 17.94
CA ALA A 479 31.12 -43.76 17.95
C ALA A 479 32.47 -44.20 17.30
N GLY A 480 32.44 -44.90 16.20
CA GLY A 480 33.58 -45.46 15.49
C GLY A 480 34.31 -44.49 14.57
N ALA A 481 34.06 -43.21 14.64
CA ALA A 481 34.71 -42.21 13.78
C ALA A 481 35.31 -40.99 14.56
N ALA A 482 35.47 -41.11 15.88
CA ALA A 482 36.20 -40.10 16.69
C ALA A 482 37.57 -40.64 17.08
N GLY A 483 38.44 -40.89 16.13
CA GLY A 483 39.76 -41.40 16.38
C GLY A 483 40.64 -41.47 15.14
N GLY A 484 40.99 -40.30 14.62
CA GLY A 484 41.86 -40.22 13.43
C GLY A 484 42.36 -38.81 13.20
N SER A 485 42.85 -38.14 14.28
CA SER A 485 43.74 -36.99 14.14
C SER A 485 45.14 -37.48 14.39
N ARG A 486 45.91 -37.61 13.34
CA ARG A 486 47.36 -37.31 13.30
C ARG A 486 47.70 -36.85 11.91
#